data_83bf91733a27265f34f661f7f991fdd5
#
_entry.id   83bf91733a27265f34f661f7f991fdd5
#
_cell.length_a   1.000
_cell.length_b   1.000
_cell.length_c   1.000
_cell.angle_alpha   90.00
_cell.angle_beta   90.00
_cell.angle_gamma   90.00
#
_symmetry.space_group_name_H-M   'P 1'
#
loop_
_entity.id
_entity.type
_entity.pdbx_description
1 polymer ?
#
loop_
_entity_poly.entity_id
_entity_poly.type
_entity_poly.pdbx_seq_one_letter_code
_entity_poly.pdbx_strand_id
1 'polypeptide(L)'
;MTHPKLQDFINHTLIPGFYIDVRGTYCIVINKYLISVFVNSCDEELDVTIDGITKEGFFDDNIEWETPADYKEVVETIQRFVKYAAEH
;
A
#
# COMPACT_ATOMS: atom_id res chain seq x y z
N MET A 1 14.82 -1.18 6.76
CA MET A 1 15.46 -0.94 5.46
C MET A 1 14.48 -1.25 4.34
N THR A 2 14.41 -0.39 3.34
CA THR A 2 13.46 -0.53 2.25
C THR A 2 14.00 -1.46 1.16
N HIS A 3 13.18 -2.38 0.66
CA HIS A 3 13.57 -3.26 -0.42
C HIS A 3 13.91 -2.43 -1.68
N PRO A 4 14.97 -2.78 -2.42
CA PRO A 4 15.38 -2.01 -3.61
C PRO A 4 14.27 -1.77 -4.63
N LYS A 5 13.42 -2.75 -4.87
CA LYS A 5 12.30 -2.62 -5.82
C LYS A 5 11.28 -1.60 -5.33
N LEU A 6 10.99 -1.59 -4.03
CA LEU A 6 10.08 -0.62 -3.45
C LEU A 6 10.70 0.78 -3.51
N GLN A 7 12.00 0.90 -3.21
CA GLN A 7 12.68 2.18 -3.28
C GLN A 7 12.65 2.74 -4.71
N ASP A 8 12.85 1.88 -5.69
CA ASP A 8 12.78 2.28 -7.10
C ASP A 8 11.38 2.78 -7.48
N PHE A 9 10.35 2.07 -7.02
CA PHE A 9 8.97 2.49 -7.21
C PHE A 9 8.73 3.87 -6.59
N ILE A 10 9.17 4.07 -5.34
CA ILE A 10 9.00 5.35 -4.64
C ILE A 10 9.70 6.48 -5.39
N ASN A 11 10.91 6.22 -5.89
CA ASN A 11 11.69 7.24 -6.62
C ASN A 11 11.01 7.67 -7.93
N HIS A 12 10.24 6.77 -8.55
CA HIS A 12 9.58 7.05 -9.82
C HIS A 12 8.13 7.54 -9.69
N THR A 13 7.52 7.36 -8.53
CA THR A 13 6.08 7.61 -8.39
C THR A 13 5.74 8.31 -7.09
N LEU A 14 6.30 9.47 -6.82
CA LEU A 14 6.00 10.19 -5.58
C LEU A 14 4.50 10.39 -5.42
N ILE A 15 3.92 9.75 -4.41
CA ILE A 15 2.49 9.85 -4.10
C ILE A 15 2.33 10.68 -2.83
N PRO A 16 1.63 11.81 -2.88
CA PRO A 16 1.48 12.69 -1.71
C PRO A 16 0.83 11.96 -0.52
N GLY A 17 1.36 12.21 0.67
CA GLY A 17 0.80 11.68 1.91
C GLY A 17 1.32 10.32 2.33
N PHE A 18 1.92 9.56 1.43
CA PHE A 18 2.50 8.26 1.79
C PHE A 18 3.80 8.43 2.55
N TYR A 19 4.09 7.48 3.42
CA TYR A 19 5.32 7.46 4.22
C TYR A 19 5.83 6.03 4.37
N ILE A 20 7.09 5.89 4.77
CA ILE A 20 7.69 4.57 5.04
C ILE A 20 7.63 4.33 6.53
N ASP A 21 7.01 3.23 6.94
CA ASP A 21 6.89 2.88 8.34
C ASP A 21 8.12 2.12 8.85
N VAL A 22 8.10 1.70 10.12
CA VAL A 22 9.23 1.01 10.75
C VAL A 22 9.56 -0.34 10.11
N ARG A 23 8.62 -0.92 9.37
CA ARG A 23 8.82 -2.20 8.67
C ARG A 23 9.41 -2.01 7.28
N GLY A 24 9.56 -0.78 6.83
CA GLY A 24 9.98 -0.48 5.46
C GLY A 24 8.85 -0.56 4.45
N THR A 25 7.60 -0.48 4.89
CA THR A 25 6.41 -0.51 4.05
C THR A 25 5.98 0.91 3.70
N TYR A 26 5.68 1.15 2.44
CA TYR A 26 5.22 2.44 1.96
C TYR A 26 3.71 2.50 2.13
N CYS A 27 3.20 3.38 2.98
CA CYS A 27 1.79 3.32 3.38
C CYS A 27 1.17 4.67 3.70
N ILE A 28 -0.17 4.67 3.78
CA ILE A 28 -0.96 5.83 4.19
C ILE A 28 -2.19 5.34 4.94
N VAL A 29 -2.61 6.12 5.93
CA VAL A 29 -3.88 5.87 6.64
C VAL A 29 -4.90 6.89 6.16
N ILE A 30 -6.04 6.42 5.66
CA ILE A 30 -7.16 7.26 5.24
C ILE A 30 -8.40 6.75 5.93
N ASN A 31 -9.05 7.62 6.72
CA ASN A 31 -10.19 7.24 7.56
C ASN A 31 -9.80 6.06 8.45
N LYS A 32 -10.47 4.93 8.33
CA LYS A 32 -10.21 3.72 9.13
C LYS A 32 -9.44 2.65 8.35
N TYR A 33 -8.83 3.02 7.23
CA TYR A 33 -8.13 2.06 6.37
C TYR A 33 -6.64 2.37 6.31
N LEU A 34 -5.85 1.30 6.26
CA LEU A 34 -4.42 1.39 5.98
C LEU A 34 -4.19 0.84 4.58
N ILE A 35 -3.60 1.65 3.72
CA ILE A 35 -3.21 1.25 2.37
C ILE A 35 -1.71 1.07 2.38
N SER A 36 -1.24 -0.10 1.97
CA SER A 36 0.17 -0.46 2.06
C SER A 36 0.71 -0.96 0.73
N VAL A 37 1.94 -0.57 0.42
CA VAL A 37 2.69 -1.09 -0.73
C VAL A 37 3.96 -1.72 -0.19
N PHE A 38 4.20 -2.96 -0.56
CA PHE A 38 5.39 -3.69 -0.10
C PHE A 38 5.80 -4.72 -1.15
N VAL A 39 6.98 -5.30 -0.97
CA VAL A 39 7.47 -6.33 -1.88
C VAL A 39 7.15 -7.70 -1.29
N ASN A 40 6.44 -8.51 -2.06
CA ASN A 40 6.11 -9.87 -1.67
C ASN A 40 7.36 -10.73 -1.70
N SER A 41 7.63 -11.43 -0.61
CA SER A 41 8.85 -12.25 -0.49
C SER A 41 8.84 -13.50 -1.37
N CYS A 42 7.68 -13.93 -1.85
CA CYS A 42 7.58 -15.15 -2.67
C CYS A 42 7.93 -14.91 -4.13
N ASP A 43 7.49 -13.80 -4.71
CA ASP A 43 7.67 -13.51 -6.12
C ASP A 43 8.42 -12.20 -6.40
N GLU A 44 8.78 -11.47 -5.34
CA GLU A 44 9.46 -10.18 -5.40
C GLU A 44 8.72 -9.11 -6.21
N GLU A 45 7.40 -9.24 -6.30
CA GLU A 45 6.55 -8.24 -6.94
C GLU A 45 5.98 -7.26 -5.91
N LEU A 46 5.57 -6.10 -6.39
CA LEU A 46 4.95 -5.10 -5.52
C LEU A 46 3.49 -5.48 -5.29
N ASP A 47 3.13 -5.61 -4.02
CA ASP A 47 1.76 -5.88 -3.61
C ASP A 47 1.16 -4.64 -2.99
N VAL A 48 -0.13 -4.42 -3.25
CA VAL A 48 -0.89 -3.32 -2.66
C VAL A 48 -2.05 -3.91 -1.88
N THR A 49 -2.18 -3.52 -0.62
CA THR A 49 -3.29 -3.99 0.22
C THR A 49 -4.06 -2.82 0.80
N ILE A 50 -5.32 -3.07 1.11
CA ILE A 50 -6.15 -2.15 1.89
C ILE A 50 -6.78 -2.94 3.02
N ASP A 51 -6.54 -2.53 4.25
CA ASP A 51 -7.03 -3.21 5.44
C ASP A 51 -7.83 -2.25 6.31
N GLY A 52 -8.94 -2.75 6.85
CA GLY A 52 -9.69 -2.02 7.87
C GLY A 52 -8.96 -2.08 9.20
N ILE A 53 -8.99 -0.99 9.94
CA ILE A 53 -8.35 -0.89 11.25
C ILE A 53 -9.46 -0.87 12.31
N THR A 54 -9.37 -1.78 13.29
CA THR A 54 -10.32 -1.83 14.40
C THR A 54 -10.05 -0.72 15.39
N LYS A 55 -10.94 -0.58 16.37
CA LYS A 55 -10.77 0.41 17.44
C LYS A 55 -9.50 0.19 18.23
N GLU A 56 -9.01 -1.03 18.30
CA GLU A 56 -7.81 -1.40 19.02
C GLU A 56 -6.55 -1.22 18.21
N GLY A 57 -6.67 -0.74 16.96
CA GLY A 57 -5.52 -0.54 16.08
C GLY A 57 -5.06 -1.78 15.35
N PHE A 58 -5.80 -2.87 15.44
CA PHE A 58 -5.49 -4.11 14.72
C PHE A 58 -6.18 -4.12 13.36
N PHE A 59 -5.57 -4.82 12.42
CA PHE A 59 -6.20 -5.03 11.13
C PHE A 59 -7.31 -6.06 11.28
N ASP A 60 -8.47 -5.70 10.77
CA ASP A 60 -9.72 -6.39 10.96
C ASP A 60 -10.07 -7.22 9.72
N ASP A 61 -10.18 -6.55 8.58
CA ASP A 61 -10.54 -7.19 7.34
C ASP A 61 -9.61 -6.74 6.22
N ASN A 62 -9.20 -7.69 5.40
CA ASN A 62 -8.51 -7.37 4.16
C ASN A 62 -9.56 -7.28 3.07
N ILE A 63 -9.82 -6.08 2.58
CA ILE A 63 -10.88 -5.81 1.63
C ILE A 63 -10.50 -6.22 0.21
N GLU A 64 -9.29 -5.83 -0.20
CA GLU A 64 -8.75 -6.20 -1.51
C GLU A 64 -7.26 -6.40 -1.42
N TRP A 65 -6.75 -7.29 -2.24
CA TRP A 65 -5.34 -7.58 -2.29
C TRP A 65 -4.96 -7.93 -3.74
N GLU A 66 -3.99 -7.22 -4.28
CA GLU A 66 -3.54 -7.40 -5.66
C GLU A 66 -2.02 -7.39 -5.76
N THR A 67 -1.52 -8.09 -6.77
CA THR A 67 -0.09 -8.14 -7.08
C THR A 67 0.10 -7.58 -8.49
N PRO A 68 0.26 -6.25 -8.64
CA PRO A 68 0.39 -5.65 -9.96
C PRO A 68 1.70 -6.02 -10.65
N ALA A 69 1.67 -6.06 -11.98
CA ALA A 69 2.83 -6.46 -12.77
C ALA A 69 3.83 -5.32 -13.01
N ASP A 70 3.38 -4.08 -12.97
CA ASP A 70 4.24 -2.93 -13.21
C ASP A 70 3.82 -1.71 -12.38
N TYR A 71 4.62 -0.67 -12.43
CA TYR A 71 4.41 0.51 -11.59
C TYR A 71 3.13 1.26 -11.93
N LYS A 72 2.72 1.24 -13.20
CA LYS A 72 1.48 1.89 -13.59
C LYS A 72 0.27 1.21 -12.94
N GLU A 73 0.25 -0.12 -12.96
CA GLU A 73 -0.81 -0.89 -12.31
C GLU A 73 -0.80 -0.66 -10.80
N VAL A 74 0.38 -0.56 -10.20
CA VAL A 74 0.49 -0.28 -8.77
C VAL A 74 -0.14 1.07 -8.46
N VAL A 75 0.18 2.10 -9.22
CA VAL A 75 -0.37 3.45 -9.02
C VAL A 75 -1.89 3.45 -9.20
N GLU A 76 -2.39 2.79 -10.24
CA GLU A 76 -3.83 2.72 -10.48
C GLU A 76 -4.55 2.00 -9.33
N THR A 77 -3.97 0.93 -8.82
CA THR A 77 -4.51 0.19 -7.68
C THR A 77 -4.53 1.06 -6.42
N ILE A 78 -3.44 1.79 -6.16
CA ILE A 78 -3.38 2.72 -5.03
C ILE A 78 -4.47 3.77 -5.15
N GLN A 79 -4.68 4.32 -6.33
CA GLN A 79 -5.71 5.35 -6.54
C GLN A 79 -7.11 4.80 -6.28
N ARG A 80 -7.40 3.56 -6.70
CA ARG A 80 -8.68 2.91 -6.39
C ARG A 80 -8.86 2.74 -4.89
N PHE A 81 -7.83 2.30 -4.20
CA PHE A 81 -7.89 2.08 -2.75
C PHE A 81 -8.07 3.40 -1.99
N VAL A 82 -7.35 4.44 -2.41
CA VAL A 82 -7.49 5.77 -1.81
C VAL A 82 -8.93 6.26 -1.97
N LYS A 83 -9.50 6.11 -3.16
CA LYS A 83 -10.88 6.51 -3.41
C LYS A 83 -11.86 5.72 -2.55
N TYR A 84 -11.67 4.41 -2.46
CA TYR A 84 -12.50 3.55 -1.62
C TYR A 84 -12.45 3.99 -0.16
N ALA A 85 -11.24 4.19 0.36
CA ALA A 85 -11.04 4.60 1.75
C ALA A 85 -11.66 5.96 2.04
N ALA A 86 -11.57 6.89 1.10
CA ALA A 86 -12.13 8.22 1.27
C ALA A 86 -13.66 8.22 1.26
N GLU A 87 -14.29 7.25 0.58
CA GLU A 87 -15.73 7.15 0.46
C GLU A 87 -16.38 6.25 1.51
N HIS A 88 -15.62 5.45 2.20
CA HIS A 88 -16.12 4.49 3.18
C HIS A 88 -15.48 4.68 4.54
#